data_67de438de342130d764a32f4785dfc1c
#
_entry.id   67de438de342130d764a32f4785dfc1c
#
_cell.length_a   1.000
_cell.length_b   1.000
_cell.length_c   1.000
_cell.angle_alpha   90.00
_cell.angle_beta   90.00
_cell.angle_gamma   90.00
#
_symmetry.space_group_name_H-M   'P 1'
#
loop_
_entity.id
_entity.type
_entity.pdbx_description
1 polymer ?
#
loop_
_entity_poly.entity_id
_entity_poly.type
_entity_poly.pdbx_seq_one_letter_code
_entity_poly.pdbx_strand_id
1 'polypeptide(L)'
;MTEINENEQANAQESGNTGETPGTDPTPTPPTSTSVVNLAVEAVMDMIDAMNPFAAITRGALGTGNGLCCEIAPTNTDTVFMDKESYIPLTLALNGKHDDLRVLSDTLNNIMDTLSRKKSYTEGNGFQIVDITCGNHPRVIGREDNNSWLMACDIVIKIYRKEDEVNV
;
A
#
# COMPACT_ATOMS: atom_id res chain seq x y z
N MET A 1 8.17 -14.87 69.94
CA MET A 1 7.91 -16.28 69.57
C MET A 1 8.29 -16.38 68.12
N THR A 2 9.58 -16.65 67.82
CA THR A 2 10.16 -17.99 67.62
C THR A 2 9.49 -18.66 66.41
N GLU A 3 10.10 -18.98 65.28
CA GLU A 3 11.34 -19.72 65.09
C GLU A 3 11.88 -19.54 63.68
N ILE A 4 13.15 -19.58 63.61
CA ILE A 4 14.10 -19.66 62.49
C ILE A 4 14.08 -21.14 62.00
N ASN A 5 14.24 -21.35 60.71
CA ASN A 5 14.86 -22.58 60.24
C ASN A 5 15.69 -22.35 58.97
N GLU A 6 16.97 -22.37 59.15
CA GLU A 6 18.01 -22.56 58.16
C GLU A 6 17.96 -24.00 57.61
N ASN A 7 18.20 -24.18 56.40
CA ASN A 7 18.93 -25.37 55.95
C ASN A 7 19.74 -25.11 54.66
N GLU A 8 20.99 -25.08 54.90
CA GLU A 8 22.15 -25.11 54.00
C GLU A 8 22.24 -26.49 53.38
N GLN A 9 22.47 -26.61 52.09
CA GLN A 9 23.47 -27.59 51.61
C GLN A 9 23.81 -27.33 50.12
N ALA A 10 25.09 -27.07 49.96
CA ALA A 10 25.82 -27.01 48.70
C ALA A 10 25.82 -28.38 47.99
N ASN A 11 25.81 -28.34 46.67
CA ASN A 11 26.55 -29.34 45.90
C ASN A 11 26.99 -28.73 44.56
N ALA A 12 28.30 -28.57 44.45
CA ALA A 12 29.05 -28.26 43.25
C ALA A 12 29.13 -29.52 42.39
N GLN A 13 28.79 -29.39 41.11
CA GLN A 13 29.34 -30.29 40.11
C GLN A 13 29.52 -29.56 38.78
N GLU A 14 30.74 -29.29 38.50
CA GLU A 14 31.34 -28.87 37.25
C GLU A 14 31.14 -29.99 36.20
N SER A 15 30.58 -29.63 35.05
CA SER A 15 30.72 -30.45 33.84
C SER A 15 30.66 -29.53 32.65
N GLY A 16 31.83 -29.33 32.05
CA GLY A 16 31.97 -28.60 30.79
C GLY A 16 31.20 -29.32 29.67
N ASN A 17 30.47 -28.53 28.93
CA ASN A 17 30.04 -28.93 27.61
C ASN A 17 30.23 -27.75 26.66
N THR A 18 31.24 -27.87 25.80
CA THR A 18 31.44 -27.06 24.61
C THR A 18 30.31 -27.37 23.63
N GLY A 19 29.22 -26.62 23.72
CA GLY A 19 28.11 -26.70 22.77
C GLY A 19 28.32 -25.70 21.64
N GLU A 20 28.55 -26.24 20.45
CA GLU A 20 28.54 -25.56 19.16
C GLU A 20 27.31 -24.66 19.03
N THR A 21 27.54 -23.40 18.65
CA THR A 21 26.47 -22.45 18.25
C THR A 21 25.80 -23.01 17.01
N PRO A 22 24.48 -23.26 16.99
CA PRO A 22 23.80 -23.62 15.76
C PRO A 22 23.90 -22.43 14.82
N GLY A 23 24.50 -22.64 13.65
CA GLY A 23 24.53 -21.68 12.57
C GLY A 23 23.10 -21.23 12.26
N THR A 24 22.87 -19.94 12.36
CA THR A 24 21.65 -19.31 11.87
C THR A 24 21.64 -19.50 10.35
N ASP A 25 20.86 -20.47 9.91
CA ASP A 25 20.55 -20.65 8.51
C ASP A 25 19.93 -19.34 8.00
N PRO A 26 20.46 -18.73 6.93
CA PRO A 26 19.87 -17.51 6.41
C PRO A 26 18.45 -17.84 5.96
N THR A 27 17.48 -17.27 6.65
CA THR A 27 16.06 -17.32 6.24
C THR A 27 15.99 -16.93 4.76
N PRO A 28 15.46 -17.78 3.87
CA PRO A 28 15.36 -17.44 2.46
C PRO A 28 14.51 -16.20 2.33
N THR A 29 15.13 -15.11 1.89
CA THR A 29 14.41 -13.88 1.51
C THR A 29 13.46 -14.26 0.38
N PRO A 30 12.14 -14.08 0.52
CA PRO A 30 11.22 -14.40 -0.56
C PRO A 30 11.59 -13.58 -1.79
N PRO A 31 11.53 -14.14 -2.99
CA PRO A 31 11.86 -13.41 -4.21
C PRO A 31 10.91 -12.21 -4.32
N THR A 32 11.48 -11.02 -4.32
CA THR A 32 10.74 -9.75 -4.45
C THR A 32 10.35 -9.55 -5.91
N SER A 33 9.52 -10.44 -6.43
CA SER A 33 8.83 -10.23 -7.71
C SER A 33 7.64 -9.32 -7.45
N THR A 34 7.88 -8.02 -7.46
CA THR A 34 6.80 -7.05 -7.30
C THR A 34 5.98 -7.02 -8.59
N SER A 35 4.70 -7.35 -8.51
CA SER A 35 3.78 -7.30 -9.65
C SER A 35 3.75 -5.90 -10.28
N VAL A 36 3.72 -5.84 -11.61
CA VAL A 36 3.56 -4.60 -12.39
C VAL A 36 2.38 -3.75 -11.88
N VAL A 37 1.27 -4.40 -11.50
CA VAL A 37 0.12 -3.71 -10.91
C VAL A 37 0.48 -3.03 -9.58
N ASN A 38 1.24 -3.70 -8.72
CA ASN A 38 1.67 -3.12 -7.46
C ASN A 38 2.61 -1.94 -7.66
N LEU A 39 3.56 -2.05 -8.60
CA LEU A 39 4.47 -0.95 -8.94
C LEU A 39 3.70 0.27 -9.49
N ALA A 40 2.68 0.04 -10.32
CA ALA A 40 1.85 1.12 -10.83
C ALA A 40 1.03 1.80 -9.73
N VAL A 41 0.49 1.03 -8.76
CA VAL A 41 -0.22 1.59 -7.60
C VAL A 41 0.72 2.44 -6.75
N GLU A 42 1.93 1.95 -6.47
CA GLU A 42 2.95 2.71 -5.72
C GLU A 42 3.30 4.02 -6.45
N ALA A 43 3.51 3.97 -7.77
CA ALA A 43 3.77 5.17 -8.55
C ALA A 43 2.62 6.20 -8.49
N VAL A 44 1.36 5.74 -8.44
CA VAL A 44 0.20 6.64 -8.27
C VAL A 44 0.15 7.21 -6.85
N MET A 45 0.44 6.40 -5.83
CA MET A 45 0.51 6.88 -4.44
C MET A 45 1.59 7.96 -4.29
N ASP A 46 2.78 7.76 -4.86
CA ASP A 46 3.86 8.75 -4.88
C ASP A 46 3.43 10.06 -5.57
N MET A 47 2.67 9.95 -6.67
CA MET A 47 2.13 11.13 -7.34
C MET A 47 1.11 11.88 -6.46
N ILE A 48 0.29 11.17 -5.70
CA ILE A 48 -0.66 11.77 -4.75
C ILE A 48 0.08 12.43 -3.60
N ASP A 49 1.06 11.77 -3.01
CA ASP A 49 1.86 12.32 -1.90
C ASP A 49 2.67 13.55 -2.32
N ALA A 50 3.13 13.60 -3.58
CA ALA A 50 3.79 14.77 -4.14
C ALA A 50 2.87 16.02 -4.26
N MET A 51 1.56 15.85 -4.20
CA MET A 51 0.59 16.96 -4.13
C MET A 51 0.45 17.54 -2.72
N ASN A 52 1.13 16.95 -1.73
CA ASN A 52 1.11 17.35 -0.33
C ASN A 52 -0.31 17.42 0.27
N PRO A 53 -1.10 16.33 0.23
CA PRO A 53 -2.42 16.29 0.83
C PRO A 53 -2.34 16.43 2.36
N PHE A 54 -3.50 16.54 3.05
CA PHE A 54 -3.53 16.67 4.52
C PHE A 54 -2.95 15.45 5.27
N ALA A 55 -2.86 14.30 4.62
CA ALA A 55 -2.24 13.07 5.12
C ALA A 55 -1.61 12.30 3.96
N ALA A 56 -0.51 11.59 4.21
CA ALA A 56 0.07 10.67 3.25
C ALA A 56 -0.93 9.55 2.94
N ILE A 57 -0.96 9.13 1.66
CA ILE A 57 -1.84 8.05 1.25
C ILE A 57 -1.26 6.69 1.66
N THR A 58 -2.09 5.82 2.20
CA THR A 58 -1.71 4.46 2.61
C THR A 58 -2.47 3.43 1.79
N ARG A 59 -1.93 2.21 1.69
CA ARG A 59 -2.62 1.10 1.06
C ARG A 59 -3.43 0.33 2.09
N GLY A 60 -4.69 0.02 1.77
CA GLY A 60 -5.59 -0.75 2.64
C GLY A 60 -6.55 0.14 3.44
N ALA A 61 -6.84 -0.22 4.68
CA ALA A 61 -7.89 0.42 5.46
C ALA A 61 -7.46 1.78 6.06
N LEU A 62 -8.44 2.67 6.25
CA LEU A 62 -8.28 3.92 6.99
C LEU A 62 -7.96 3.63 8.47
N GLY A 63 -7.02 4.39 9.02
CA GLY A 63 -6.70 4.38 10.44
C GLY A 63 -7.77 5.07 11.32
N THR A 64 -7.47 5.24 12.60
CA THR A 64 -8.40 5.86 13.57
C THR A 64 -8.51 7.37 13.45
N GLY A 65 -7.47 8.06 12.97
CA GLY A 65 -7.44 9.52 12.77
C GLY A 65 -7.78 9.95 11.35
N ASN A 66 -7.56 11.23 11.05
CA ASN A 66 -7.64 11.77 9.71
C ASN A 66 -6.64 11.05 8.80
N GLY A 67 -7.04 10.65 7.60
CA GLY A 67 -6.19 9.87 6.73
C GLY A 67 -6.76 9.67 5.32
N LEU A 68 -5.89 9.21 4.45
CA LEU A 68 -6.21 8.80 3.08
C LEU A 68 -5.74 7.36 2.88
N CYS A 69 -6.52 6.56 2.19
CA CYS A 69 -6.09 5.24 1.77
C CYS A 69 -6.58 4.91 0.36
N CYS A 70 -5.92 3.93 -0.24
CA CYS A 70 -6.35 3.40 -1.52
C CYS A 70 -6.44 1.86 -1.48
N GLU A 71 -7.36 1.35 -2.26
CA GLU A 71 -7.57 -0.09 -2.45
C GLU A 71 -7.79 -0.39 -3.93
N ILE A 72 -7.30 -1.55 -4.37
CA ILE A 72 -7.61 -2.03 -5.72
C ILE A 72 -9.05 -2.52 -5.73
N ALA A 73 -9.88 -1.87 -6.51
CA ALA A 73 -11.26 -2.28 -6.73
C ALA A 73 -11.36 -3.28 -7.90
N PRO A 74 -12.43 -4.09 -7.98
CA PRO A 74 -12.68 -4.93 -9.13
C PRO A 74 -12.65 -4.11 -10.43
N THR A 75 -11.96 -4.64 -11.43
CA THR A 75 -11.72 -3.97 -12.70
C THR A 75 -12.15 -4.86 -13.89
N ASN A 76 -12.12 -4.28 -15.07
CA ASN A 76 -12.42 -4.99 -16.30
C ASN A 76 -11.27 -5.96 -16.69
N THR A 77 -11.56 -6.84 -17.65
CA THR A 77 -10.59 -7.80 -18.18
C THR A 77 -9.47 -7.08 -18.93
N ASP A 78 -8.26 -7.58 -18.81
CA ASP A 78 -7.10 -7.11 -19.56
C ASP A 78 -7.30 -7.28 -21.07
N THR A 79 -6.78 -6.33 -21.84
CA THR A 79 -6.70 -6.46 -23.30
C THR A 79 -5.29 -6.89 -23.66
N VAL A 80 -5.16 -8.14 -24.13
CA VAL A 80 -3.87 -8.72 -24.54
C VAL A 80 -3.76 -8.67 -26.06
N PHE A 81 -2.61 -8.21 -26.57
CA PHE A 81 -2.29 -8.19 -27.99
C PHE A 81 -1.56 -9.47 -28.43
N MET A 82 -1.41 -9.64 -29.74
CA MET A 82 -0.78 -10.84 -30.31
C MET A 82 0.72 -10.96 -29.97
N ASP A 83 1.39 -9.84 -29.70
CA ASP A 83 2.77 -9.73 -29.24
C ASP A 83 2.92 -9.90 -27.71
N LYS A 84 1.83 -10.30 -27.01
CA LYS A 84 1.71 -10.46 -25.57
C LYS A 84 1.84 -9.17 -24.74
N GLU A 85 2.04 -8.03 -25.38
CA GLU A 85 1.84 -6.75 -24.72
C GLU A 85 0.38 -6.61 -24.29
N SER A 86 0.12 -5.91 -23.21
CA SER A 86 -1.25 -5.79 -22.70
C SER A 86 -1.55 -4.43 -22.12
N TYR A 87 -2.81 -4.01 -22.28
CA TYR A 87 -3.38 -2.95 -21.46
C TYR A 87 -4.14 -3.54 -20.29
N ILE A 88 -3.73 -3.11 -19.11
CA ILE A 88 -4.36 -3.49 -17.85
C ILE A 88 -5.14 -2.29 -17.33
N PRO A 89 -6.48 -2.30 -17.39
CA PRO A 89 -7.29 -1.31 -16.72
C PRO A 89 -7.30 -1.64 -15.21
N LEU A 90 -6.96 -0.69 -14.38
CA LEU A 90 -6.94 -0.84 -12.92
C LEU A 90 -7.82 0.22 -12.30
N THR A 91 -8.81 -0.20 -11.52
CA THR A 91 -9.60 0.73 -10.71
C THR A 91 -9.02 0.82 -9.31
N LEU A 92 -8.71 2.03 -8.88
CA LEU A 92 -8.22 2.33 -7.55
C LEU A 92 -9.27 3.14 -6.81
N ALA A 93 -9.85 2.56 -5.76
CA ALA A 93 -10.75 3.25 -4.85
C ALA A 93 -9.93 4.08 -3.87
N LEU A 94 -10.18 5.37 -3.81
CA LEU A 94 -9.58 6.30 -2.87
C LEU A 94 -10.60 6.60 -1.78
N ASN A 95 -10.23 6.32 -0.55
CA ASN A 95 -11.04 6.59 0.62
C ASN A 95 -10.33 7.62 1.50
N GLY A 96 -11.11 8.55 2.03
CA GLY A 96 -10.60 9.58 2.92
C GLY A 96 -11.47 9.76 4.15
N LYS A 97 -10.80 10.13 5.25
CA LYS A 97 -11.43 10.48 6.52
C LYS A 97 -10.86 11.78 7.05
N HIS A 98 -11.75 12.71 7.45
CA HIS A 98 -11.36 13.97 8.04
C HIS A 98 -12.50 14.58 8.87
N ASP A 99 -12.16 15.31 9.92
CA ASP A 99 -13.16 15.98 10.78
C ASP A 99 -13.85 17.15 10.06
N ASP A 100 -13.17 17.78 9.12
CA ASP A 100 -13.71 18.83 8.25
C ASP A 100 -14.02 18.26 6.87
N LEU A 101 -15.34 18.24 6.53
CA LEU A 101 -15.83 17.77 5.24
C LEU A 101 -15.26 18.56 4.07
N ARG A 102 -15.06 19.87 4.23
CA ARG A 102 -14.56 20.73 3.16
C ARG A 102 -13.11 20.39 2.81
N VAL A 103 -12.26 20.24 3.82
CA VAL A 103 -10.85 19.82 3.62
C VAL A 103 -10.79 18.50 2.90
N LEU A 104 -11.60 17.52 3.33
CA LEU A 104 -11.66 16.20 2.72
C LEU A 104 -12.12 16.27 1.26
N SER A 105 -13.22 16.99 0.99
CA SER A 105 -13.77 17.15 -0.35
C SER A 105 -12.79 17.87 -1.29
N ASP A 106 -12.20 18.97 -0.83
CA ASP A 106 -11.25 19.75 -1.64
C ASP A 106 -10.00 18.92 -1.95
N THR A 107 -9.50 18.13 -0.99
CA THR A 107 -8.35 17.25 -1.21
C THR A 107 -8.65 16.18 -2.25
N LEU A 108 -9.74 15.44 -2.11
CA LEU A 108 -10.09 14.37 -3.06
C LEU A 108 -10.36 14.94 -4.47
N ASN A 109 -11.06 16.07 -4.58
CA ASN A 109 -11.29 16.73 -5.87
C ASN A 109 -9.95 17.20 -6.50
N ASN A 110 -9.04 17.76 -5.72
CA ASN A 110 -7.73 18.19 -6.21
C ASN A 110 -6.89 17.00 -6.72
N ILE A 111 -6.90 15.88 -6.01
CA ILE A 111 -6.24 14.65 -6.45
C ILE A 111 -6.81 14.19 -7.79
N MET A 112 -8.14 14.10 -7.90
CA MET A 112 -8.82 13.66 -9.11
C MET A 112 -8.50 14.56 -10.31
N ASP A 113 -8.64 15.88 -10.13
CA ASP A 113 -8.39 16.86 -11.17
C ASP A 113 -6.93 16.87 -11.62
N THR A 114 -5.99 16.79 -10.68
CA THR A 114 -4.56 16.82 -10.98
C THR A 114 -4.13 15.57 -11.72
N LEU A 115 -4.56 14.39 -11.27
CA LEU A 115 -4.21 13.13 -11.93
C LEU A 115 -4.82 13.04 -13.32
N SER A 116 -6.10 13.37 -13.48
CA SER A 116 -6.78 13.22 -14.78
C SER A 116 -6.34 14.25 -15.84
N ARG A 117 -5.74 15.35 -15.43
CA ARG A 117 -5.23 16.40 -16.37
C ARG A 117 -3.74 16.27 -16.67
N LYS A 118 -3.05 15.33 -16.06
CA LYS A 118 -1.61 15.15 -16.27
C LYS A 118 -1.36 14.64 -17.69
N LYS A 119 -0.41 15.26 -18.39
CA LYS A 119 -0.09 14.90 -19.78
C LYS A 119 0.90 13.75 -19.91
N SER A 120 1.64 13.46 -18.87
CA SER A 120 2.61 12.38 -18.82
C SER A 120 2.65 11.78 -17.43
N TYR A 121 2.77 10.47 -17.38
CA TYR A 121 2.82 9.71 -16.14
C TYR A 121 4.15 9.00 -16.00
N THR A 122 4.41 8.47 -14.82
CA THR A 122 5.63 7.75 -14.51
C THR A 122 5.73 6.46 -15.33
N GLU A 123 6.89 6.22 -15.91
CA GLU A 123 7.28 4.93 -16.45
C GLU A 123 8.07 4.17 -15.38
N GLY A 124 7.85 2.88 -15.29
CA GLY A 124 8.59 1.98 -14.41
C GLY A 124 9.15 0.78 -15.17
N ASN A 125 9.83 -0.09 -14.45
CA ASN A 125 10.34 -1.34 -15.01
C ASN A 125 9.17 -2.23 -15.47
N GLY A 126 9.08 -2.48 -16.76
CA GLY A 126 8.06 -3.35 -17.37
C GLY A 126 6.65 -2.75 -17.47
N PHE A 127 6.44 -1.46 -17.13
CA PHE A 127 5.14 -0.83 -17.27
C PHE A 127 5.23 0.66 -17.63
N GLN A 128 4.13 1.16 -18.18
CA GLN A 128 3.91 2.59 -18.39
C GLN A 128 2.46 2.91 -18.02
N ILE A 129 2.25 3.93 -17.19
CA ILE A 129 0.91 4.48 -17.00
C ILE A 129 0.59 5.33 -18.23
N VAL A 130 -0.44 4.93 -18.97
CA VAL A 130 -0.84 5.59 -20.22
C VAL A 130 -1.84 6.70 -19.93
N ASP A 131 -2.77 6.44 -19.02
CA ASP A 131 -3.86 7.35 -18.71
C ASP A 131 -4.38 7.13 -17.29
N ILE A 132 -4.87 8.20 -16.68
CA ILE A 132 -5.61 8.14 -15.42
C ILE A 132 -6.87 8.97 -15.60
N THR A 133 -8.03 8.34 -15.44
CA THR A 133 -9.33 8.97 -15.56
C THR A 133 -10.12 8.90 -14.27
N CYS A 134 -11.05 9.83 -14.10
CA CYS A 134 -12.02 9.79 -13.02
C CYS A 134 -13.03 8.65 -13.27
N GLY A 135 -13.09 7.68 -12.38
CA GLY A 135 -14.12 6.65 -12.39
C GLY A 135 -15.42 7.16 -11.76
N ASN A 136 -15.36 7.52 -10.48
CA ASN A 136 -16.45 8.14 -9.75
C ASN A 136 -15.96 9.37 -9.00
N HIS A 137 -16.71 10.46 -9.05
CA HIS A 137 -16.41 11.67 -8.29
C HIS A 137 -16.50 11.45 -6.78
N PRO A 138 -15.78 12.26 -5.97
CA PRO A 138 -15.84 12.20 -4.53
C PRO A 138 -17.27 12.31 -4.01
N ARG A 139 -17.67 11.34 -3.18
CA ARG A 139 -18.99 11.29 -2.55
C ARG A 139 -18.86 10.97 -1.07
N VAL A 140 -19.71 11.55 -0.26
CA VAL A 140 -19.84 11.20 1.15
C VAL A 140 -20.42 9.79 1.27
N ILE A 141 -19.74 8.91 1.98
CA ILE A 141 -20.22 7.55 2.27
C ILE A 141 -20.72 7.40 3.71
N GLY A 142 -20.32 8.29 4.61
CA GLY A 142 -20.80 8.25 5.98
C GLY A 142 -20.14 9.28 6.89
N ARG A 143 -20.47 9.15 8.16
CA ARG A 143 -19.88 9.89 9.26
C ARG A 143 -19.71 8.93 10.43
N GLU A 144 -18.52 8.92 11.03
CA GLU A 144 -18.26 8.10 12.21
C GLU A 144 -18.80 8.74 13.51
N ASP A 145 -18.90 7.96 14.57
CA ASP A 145 -19.39 8.41 15.89
C ASP A 145 -18.50 9.51 16.50
N ASN A 146 -17.23 9.55 16.13
CA ASN A 146 -16.26 10.60 16.50
C ASN A 146 -16.43 11.90 15.70
N ASN A 147 -17.48 12.02 14.89
CA ASN A 147 -17.79 13.12 14.00
C ASN A 147 -16.90 13.26 12.76
N SER A 148 -16.00 12.33 12.46
CA SER A 148 -15.22 12.35 11.22
C SER A 148 -16.06 11.97 10.01
N TRP A 149 -15.90 12.71 8.92
CA TRP A 149 -16.53 12.43 7.64
C TRP A 149 -15.74 11.39 6.84
N LEU A 150 -16.48 10.51 6.18
CA LEU A 150 -15.93 9.51 5.26
C LEU A 150 -16.37 9.86 3.84
N MET A 151 -15.43 9.93 2.92
CA MET A 151 -15.68 10.09 1.49
C MET A 151 -14.91 9.05 0.69
N ALA A 152 -15.46 8.71 -0.46
CA ALA A 152 -14.81 7.83 -1.44
C ALA A 152 -14.92 8.40 -2.85
N CYS A 153 -13.93 8.06 -3.67
CA CYS A 153 -13.94 8.26 -5.11
C CYS A 153 -13.13 7.15 -5.79
N ASP A 154 -13.28 7.00 -7.10
CA ASP A 154 -12.57 5.99 -7.85
C ASP A 154 -11.80 6.65 -9.01
N ILE A 155 -10.58 6.20 -9.23
CA ILE A 155 -9.79 6.51 -10.42
C ILE A 155 -9.56 5.24 -11.22
N VAL A 156 -9.56 5.36 -12.53
CA VAL A 156 -9.23 4.27 -13.46
C VAL A 156 -7.88 4.58 -14.08
N ILE A 157 -6.93 3.68 -13.85
CA ILE A 157 -5.56 3.76 -14.33
C ILE A 157 -5.45 2.80 -15.50
N LYS A 158 -4.94 3.26 -16.63
CA LYS A 158 -4.63 2.43 -17.77
C LYS A 158 -3.13 2.20 -17.82
N ILE A 159 -2.73 0.96 -17.60
CA ILE A 159 -1.34 0.52 -17.56
C ILE A 159 -1.04 -0.21 -18.86
N TYR A 160 0.04 0.17 -19.53
CA TYR A 160 0.63 -0.60 -20.62
C TYR A 160 1.76 -1.43 -20.04
N ARG A 161 1.67 -2.75 -20.22
CA ARG A 161 2.69 -3.71 -19.83
C ARG A 161 3.53 -4.05 -21.06
N LYS A 162 4.82 -3.79 -20.98
CA LYS A 162 5.81 -4.29 -21.92
C LYS A 162 6.20 -5.71 -21.53
N GLU A 163 6.37 -6.58 -22.52
CA GLU A 163 7.02 -7.87 -22.27
C GLU A 163 8.50 -7.57 -21.95
N ASP A 164 8.99 -8.07 -20.82
CA ASP A 164 10.42 -8.04 -20.55
C ASP A 164 11.09 -8.87 -21.67
N GLU A 165 12.04 -8.29 -22.38
CA GLU A 165 12.91 -9.03 -23.28
C GLU A 165 13.63 -10.08 -22.43
N VAL A 166 13.05 -11.27 -22.36
CA VAL A 166 13.75 -12.43 -21.81
C VAL A 166 14.88 -12.72 -22.79
N ASN A 167 16.07 -12.23 -22.44
CA ASN A 167 17.30 -12.66 -23.12
C ASN A 167 17.36 -14.17 -23.04
N VAL A 168 17.07 -14.82 -24.17
CA VAL A 168 17.26 -16.24 -24.41
C VAL A 168 18.75 -16.51 -24.61
#